data_cc6d587b24299a8f7df4a0636302e22b
#
_entry.id   cc6d587b24299a8f7df4a0636302e22b
#
_cell.length_a   1.000
_cell.length_b   1.000
_cell.length_c   1.000
_cell.angle_alpha   90.00
_cell.angle_beta   90.00
_cell.angle_gamma   90.00
#
_symmetry.space_group_name_H-M   'P 1'
#
loop_
_entity.id
_entity.type
_entity.pdbx_description
1 polymer ?
#
loop_
_entity_poly.entity_id
_entity_poly.type
_entity_poly.pdbx_seq_one_letter_code
_entity_poly.pdbx_strand_id
1 'polypeptide(L)'
;AVRVAGLDGARARRLAPAEAAGSLAQYTVVDVGAYRDYQAGHLPQAYWVTRARLAEALDGLPADRPLLLVSPDALLAQLACADVAASAARPVYVLEGGMARWRAEGRPVEEGDGRPLHEPDDAFVKPFEARDRESSMQAYLDWEVGLLDAVQRHPAIRFDLYKE
;
A
#
# COMPACT_ATOMS: atom_id res chain seq x y z
N ALA A 1 -20.13 -10.43 -13.58
CA ALA A 1 -19.31 -10.16 -12.41
C ALA A 1 -17.86 -10.50 -12.77
N VAL A 2 -16.95 -9.56 -12.58
CA VAL A 2 -15.50 -9.78 -12.78
C VAL A 2 -15.00 -10.60 -11.59
N ARG A 3 -14.41 -11.76 -11.86
CA ARG A 3 -13.70 -12.54 -10.83
C ARG A 3 -12.28 -12.00 -10.70
N VAL A 4 -11.90 -11.63 -9.51
CA VAL A 4 -10.52 -11.21 -9.21
C VAL A 4 -9.81 -12.42 -8.62
N ALA A 5 -8.74 -12.87 -9.29
CA ALA A 5 -7.92 -14.00 -8.83
C ALA A 5 -7.36 -13.68 -7.43
N GLY A 6 -7.39 -14.66 -6.52
CA GLY A 6 -6.91 -14.51 -5.14
C GLY A 6 -7.97 -14.12 -4.10
N LEU A 7 -9.17 -13.65 -4.53
CA LEU A 7 -10.26 -13.34 -3.58
C LEU A 7 -11.06 -14.57 -3.13
N ASP A 8 -11.11 -15.62 -3.95
CA ASP A 8 -11.92 -16.81 -3.68
C ASP A 8 -11.36 -17.70 -2.54
N GLY A 9 -10.08 -17.55 -2.18
CA GLY A 9 -9.38 -18.38 -1.17
C GLY A 9 -9.25 -17.75 0.22
N ALA A 10 -9.29 -16.44 0.31
CA ALA A 10 -9.11 -15.73 1.57
C ALA A 10 -10.46 -15.29 2.13
N ARG A 11 -11.04 -16.09 3.01
CA ARG A 11 -12.11 -15.60 3.89
C ARG A 11 -11.51 -14.62 4.90
N ALA A 12 -11.20 -13.40 4.43
CA ALA A 12 -10.79 -12.33 5.31
C ALA A 12 -11.86 -12.10 6.39
N ARG A 13 -11.45 -12.08 7.64
CA ARG A 13 -12.34 -11.66 8.73
C ARG A 13 -12.62 -10.17 8.52
N ARG A 14 -13.88 -9.82 8.38
CA ARG A 14 -14.29 -8.42 8.17
C ARG A 14 -14.62 -7.77 9.49
N LEU A 15 -14.18 -6.53 9.65
CA LEU A 15 -14.48 -5.71 10.81
C LEU A 15 -15.27 -4.48 10.35
N ALA A 16 -16.47 -4.30 10.88
CA ALA A 16 -17.29 -3.14 10.53
C ALA A 16 -16.68 -1.83 11.08
N PRO A 17 -16.80 -0.69 10.38
CA PRO A 17 -16.26 0.58 10.87
C PRO A 17 -16.75 0.97 12.25
N ALA A 18 -18.00 0.66 12.60
CA ALA A 18 -18.56 0.93 13.92
C ALA A 18 -17.84 0.15 15.03
N GLU A 19 -17.53 -1.12 14.78
CA GLU A 19 -16.82 -1.99 15.71
C GLU A 19 -15.34 -1.59 15.80
N ALA A 20 -14.71 -1.31 14.64
CA ALA A 20 -13.33 -0.86 14.57
C ALA A 20 -13.11 0.43 15.36
N ALA A 21 -13.99 1.43 15.22
CA ALA A 21 -13.86 2.72 15.89
C ALA A 21 -13.83 2.61 17.42
N GLY A 22 -14.57 1.66 18.00
CA GLY A 22 -14.57 1.42 19.44
C GLY A 22 -13.37 0.61 19.95
N SER A 23 -12.56 0.05 19.05
CA SER A 23 -11.54 -0.95 19.40
C SER A 23 -10.22 -0.80 18.63
N LEU A 24 -9.95 0.33 17.95
CA LEU A 24 -8.73 0.51 17.14
C LEU A 24 -7.44 0.20 17.91
N ALA A 25 -7.38 0.57 19.19
CA ALA A 25 -6.22 0.31 20.03
C ALA A 25 -5.93 -1.20 20.25
N GLN A 26 -6.87 -2.08 19.94
CA GLN A 26 -6.71 -3.54 20.04
C GLN A 26 -6.10 -4.13 18.76
N TYR A 27 -5.90 -3.34 17.72
CA TYR A 27 -5.37 -3.78 16.42
C TYR A 27 -4.06 -3.07 16.10
N THR A 28 -3.21 -3.74 15.36
CA THR A 28 -2.16 -3.09 14.56
C THR A 28 -2.78 -2.72 13.23
N VAL A 29 -3.08 -1.45 13.04
CA VAL A 29 -3.75 -0.93 11.83
C VAL A 29 -2.72 -0.69 10.74
N VAL A 30 -2.94 -1.22 9.54
CA VAL A 30 -2.03 -1.09 8.40
C VAL A 30 -2.82 -0.71 7.15
N ASP A 31 -2.56 0.47 6.63
CA ASP A 31 -3.09 0.91 5.34
C ASP A 31 -2.17 0.43 4.21
N VAL A 32 -2.77 -0.23 3.22
CA VAL A 32 -2.08 -0.75 2.04
C VAL A 32 -2.50 -0.02 0.74
N GLY A 33 -3.18 1.10 0.88
CA GLY A 33 -3.54 2.00 -0.21
C GLY A 33 -2.35 2.78 -0.76
N ALA A 34 -2.59 3.66 -1.73
CA ALA A 34 -1.56 4.55 -2.22
C ALA A 34 -1.14 5.55 -1.12
N TYR A 35 0.16 5.87 -1.06
CA TYR A 35 0.68 6.77 -0.01
C TYR A 35 0.01 8.15 -0.04
N ARG A 36 -0.26 8.67 -1.24
CA ARG A 36 -0.97 9.95 -1.41
C ARG A 36 -2.37 9.92 -0.79
N ASP A 37 -3.10 8.81 -0.90
CA ASP A 37 -4.43 8.65 -0.29
C ASP A 37 -4.32 8.52 1.23
N TYR A 38 -3.28 7.82 1.71
CA TYR A 38 -2.95 7.71 3.12
C TYR A 38 -2.65 9.09 3.73
N GLN A 39 -1.80 9.90 3.08
CA GLN A 39 -1.50 11.27 3.53
C GLN A 39 -2.75 12.17 3.57
N ALA A 40 -3.67 12.01 2.62
CA ALA A 40 -4.93 12.75 2.56
C ALA A 40 -5.94 12.34 3.64
N GLY A 41 -5.68 11.23 4.33
CA GLY A 41 -6.46 10.82 5.50
C GLY A 41 -6.50 9.31 5.68
N HIS A 42 -6.00 8.86 6.83
CA HIS A 42 -5.90 7.46 7.24
C HIS A 42 -6.55 7.22 8.61
N LEU A 43 -6.72 5.98 8.99
CA LEU A 43 -7.20 5.65 10.33
C LEU A 43 -6.19 6.11 11.39
N PRO A 44 -6.66 6.57 12.56
CA PRO A 44 -5.77 6.91 13.66
C PRO A 44 -4.77 5.79 13.96
N GLN A 45 -3.51 6.17 14.14
CA GLN A 45 -2.38 5.29 14.46
C GLN A 45 -2.02 4.26 13.35
N ALA A 46 -2.59 4.36 12.15
CA ALA A 46 -2.28 3.43 11.08
C ALA A 46 -0.81 3.55 10.63
N TYR A 47 -0.19 2.40 10.42
CA TYR A 47 1.02 2.29 9.63
C TYR A 47 0.66 2.30 8.15
N TRP A 48 1.62 2.64 7.29
CA TRP A 48 1.47 2.51 5.86
C TRP A 48 2.56 1.63 5.27
N VAL A 49 2.16 0.80 4.31
CA VAL A 49 3.07 -0.03 3.52
C VAL A 49 2.41 -0.39 2.20
N THR A 50 3.16 -0.48 1.11
CA THR A 50 2.62 -1.04 -0.13
C THR A 50 2.30 -2.53 0.04
N ARG A 51 1.23 -3.00 -0.62
CA ARG A 51 0.85 -4.43 -0.58
C ARG A 51 2.03 -5.35 -0.89
N ALA A 52 2.86 -4.99 -1.88
CA ALA A 52 4.00 -5.80 -2.31
C ALA A 52 5.05 -6.02 -1.20
N ARG A 53 5.17 -5.07 -0.27
CA ARG A 53 6.15 -5.11 0.84
C ARG A 53 5.54 -5.53 2.18
N LEU A 54 4.22 -5.75 2.24
CA LEU A 54 3.53 -6.06 3.49
C LEU A 54 4.11 -7.30 4.19
N ALA A 55 4.41 -8.37 3.45
CA ALA A 55 4.95 -9.59 4.02
C ALA A 55 6.30 -9.38 4.71
N GLU A 56 7.18 -8.57 4.10
CA GLU A 56 8.49 -8.21 4.65
C GLU A 56 8.37 -7.27 5.85
N ALA A 57 7.36 -6.41 5.85
CA ALA A 57 7.13 -5.42 6.90
C ALA A 57 6.50 -6.02 8.17
N LEU A 58 6.00 -7.25 8.13
CA LEU A 58 5.34 -7.88 9.30
C LEU A 58 6.22 -7.93 10.54
N ASP A 59 7.53 -8.16 10.37
CA ASP A 59 8.49 -8.27 11.47
C ASP A 59 8.76 -6.93 12.16
N GLY A 60 8.54 -5.82 11.46
CA GLY A 60 8.66 -4.45 11.99
C GLY A 60 7.41 -3.94 12.70
N LEU A 61 6.31 -4.70 12.67
CA LEU A 61 5.05 -4.32 13.29
C LEU A 61 4.85 -4.95 14.67
N PRO A 62 4.16 -4.25 15.61
CA PRO A 62 3.79 -4.84 16.90
C PRO A 62 3.07 -6.17 16.70
N ALA A 63 3.59 -7.25 17.28
CA ALA A 63 3.09 -8.62 17.07
C ALA A 63 2.03 -9.07 18.11
N ASP A 64 1.83 -8.27 19.15
CA ASP A 64 0.94 -8.55 20.28
C ASP A 64 -0.56 -8.38 19.98
N ARG A 65 -0.89 -7.86 18.80
CA ARG A 65 -2.27 -7.51 18.39
C ARG A 65 -2.60 -8.09 17.02
N PRO A 66 -3.92 -8.39 16.77
CA PRO A 66 -4.37 -8.71 15.43
C PRO A 66 -4.05 -7.58 14.43
N LEU A 67 -3.87 -7.94 13.15
CA LEU A 67 -3.77 -6.96 12.06
C LEU A 67 -5.17 -6.49 11.65
N LEU A 68 -5.31 -5.20 11.38
CA LEU A 68 -6.43 -4.62 10.66
C LEU A 68 -5.91 -3.98 9.38
N LEU A 69 -6.15 -4.61 8.24
CA LEU A 69 -5.77 -4.10 6.93
C LEU A 69 -6.82 -3.14 6.40
N VAL A 70 -6.36 -2.03 5.86
CA VAL A 70 -7.18 -0.95 5.35
C VAL A 70 -6.75 -0.61 3.92
N SER A 71 -7.69 -0.21 3.08
CA SER A 71 -7.46 0.36 1.75
C SER A 71 -8.66 1.21 1.36
N PRO A 72 -8.63 1.98 0.25
CA PRO A 72 -9.72 2.89 -0.10
C PRO A 72 -11.12 2.25 -0.13
N ASP A 73 -11.26 1.08 -0.76
CA ASP A 73 -12.53 0.36 -0.98
C ASP A 73 -12.57 -1.06 -0.37
N ALA A 74 -11.60 -1.41 0.44
CA ALA A 74 -11.35 -2.74 1.00
C ALA A 74 -10.85 -3.81 0.01
N LEU A 75 -10.85 -3.60 -1.31
CA LEU A 75 -10.43 -4.61 -2.28
C LEU A 75 -8.94 -4.96 -2.14
N LEU A 76 -8.09 -3.93 -2.13
CA LEU A 76 -6.64 -4.12 -2.00
C LEU A 76 -6.30 -4.75 -0.64
N ALA A 77 -6.98 -4.37 0.44
CA ALA A 77 -6.80 -4.95 1.76
C ALA A 77 -7.21 -6.45 1.80
N GLN A 78 -8.23 -6.87 1.05
CA GLN A 78 -8.61 -8.28 0.93
C GLN A 78 -7.53 -9.09 0.19
N LEU A 79 -6.97 -8.53 -0.89
CA LEU A 79 -5.86 -9.16 -1.61
C LEU A 79 -4.60 -9.26 -0.72
N ALA A 80 -4.27 -8.18 -0.01
CA ALA A 80 -3.15 -8.17 0.95
C ALA A 80 -3.35 -9.18 2.09
N CYS A 81 -4.59 -9.35 2.57
CA CYS A 81 -4.92 -10.37 3.56
C CYS A 81 -4.64 -11.79 3.02
N ALA A 82 -4.96 -12.06 1.75
CA ALA A 82 -4.65 -13.35 1.13
C ALA A 82 -3.14 -13.61 1.07
N ASP A 83 -2.35 -12.58 0.77
CA ASP A 83 -0.90 -12.70 0.65
C ASP A 83 -0.23 -13.03 1.98
N VAL A 84 -0.74 -12.50 3.10
CA VAL A 84 -0.10 -12.67 4.42
C VAL A 84 -0.82 -13.65 5.36
N ALA A 85 -1.96 -14.21 4.96
CA ALA A 85 -2.76 -15.08 5.82
C ALA A 85 -2.00 -16.31 6.34
N ALA A 86 -1.05 -16.83 5.56
CA ALA A 86 -0.25 -17.99 5.93
C ALA A 86 0.99 -17.63 6.77
N SER A 87 1.55 -16.43 6.61
CA SER A 87 2.77 -15.98 7.27
C SER A 87 2.51 -15.13 8.51
N ALA A 88 1.36 -14.46 8.59
CA ALA A 88 0.99 -13.71 9.77
C ALA A 88 0.65 -14.67 10.92
N ALA A 89 1.53 -14.75 11.93
CA ALA A 89 1.32 -15.57 13.14
C ALA A 89 0.20 -15.05 14.06
N ARG A 90 -0.72 -14.26 13.52
CA ARG A 90 -1.82 -13.58 14.24
C ARG A 90 -3.04 -13.40 13.35
N PRO A 91 -4.24 -13.21 13.94
CA PRO A 91 -5.44 -12.95 13.16
C PRO A 91 -5.31 -11.70 12.29
N VAL A 92 -5.81 -11.80 11.04
CA VAL A 92 -5.85 -10.68 10.08
C VAL A 92 -7.30 -10.33 9.78
N TYR A 93 -7.63 -9.06 9.93
CA TYR A 93 -8.93 -8.48 9.64
C TYR A 93 -8.82 -7.49 8.49
N VAL A 94 -9.93 -7.25 7.82
CA VAL A 94 -10.07 -6.22 6.78
C VAL A 94 -11.18 -5.27 7.18
N LEU A 95 -10.94 -3.96 7.11
CA LEU A 95 -11.95 -2.94 7.34
C LEU A 95 -13.03 -3.04 6.25
N GLU A 96 -14.27 -3.30 6.64
CA GLU A 96 -15.38 -3.44 5.71
C GLU A 96 -15.70 -2.12 5.02
N GLY A 97 -15.68 -2.13 3.67
CA GLY A 97 -15.88 -0.94 2.86
C GLY A 97 -14.72 0.05 2.86
N GLY A 98 -13.62 -0.28 3.56
CA GLY A 98 -12.38 0.51 3.56
C GLY A 98 -12.56 1.95 4.06
N MET A 99 -11.62 2.81 3.66
CA MET A 99 -11.64 4.23 4.00
C MET A 99 -12.86 4.96 3.44
N ALA A 100 -13.39 4.53 2.31
CA ALA A 100 -14.59 5.13 1.73
C ALA A 100 -15.78 5.04 2.70
N ARG A 101 -16.03 3.86 3.26
CA ARG A 101 -17.12 3.67 4.23
C ARG A 101 -16.81 4.35 5.57
N TRP A 102 -15.56 4.28 6.04
CA TRP A 102 -15.11 4.95 7.27
C TRP A 102 -15.41 6.44 7.23
N ARG A 103 -15.05 7.11 6.13
CA ARG A 103 -15.31 8.54 5.91
C ARG A 103 -16.80 8.85 5.75
N ALA A 104 -17.54 8.02 5.02
CA ALA A 104 -18.98 8.19 4.83
C ALA A 104 -19.75 8.12 6.15
N GLU A 105 -19.25 7.35 7.13
CA GLU A 105 -19.81 7.29 8.48
C GLU A 105 -19.32 8.44 9.40
N GLY A 106 -18.58 9.43 8.86
CA GLY A 106 -18.11 10.61 9.60
C GLY A 106 -17.10 10.30 10.70
N ARG A 107 -16.33 9.21 10.55
CA ARG A 107 -15.39 8.77 11.57
C ARG A 107 -14.06 9.53 11.49
N PRO A 108 -13.31 9.65 12.61
CA PRO A 108 -12.07 10.42 12.67
C PRO A 108 -11.00 9.85 11.76
N VAL A 109 -10.23 10.74 11.13
CA VAL A 109 -9.05 10.45 10.32
C VAL A 109 -7.87 11.28 10.82
N GLU A 110 -6.67 10.77 10.62
CA GLU A 110 -5.43 11.52 10.75
C GLU A 110 -4.92 11.85 9.34
N GLU A 111 -4.28 13.00 9.18
CA GLU A 111 -3.71 13.49 7.92
C GLU A 111 -2.20 13.64 8.04
N GLY A 112 -1.48 13.66 6.91
CA GLY A 112 -0.04 13.87 6.84
C GLY A 112 0.74 12.57 6.70
N ASP A 113 2.05 12.65 6.98
CA ASP A 113 3.00 11.57 6.66
C ASP A 113 2.81 10.29 7.49
N GLY A 114 2.18 10.38 8.65
CA GLY A 114 1.84 9.25 9.50
C GLY A 114 3.04 8.35 9.84
N ARG A 115 2.88 7.03 9.65
CA ARG A 115 3.87 6.00 10.01
C ARG A 115 4.20 5.07 8.83
N PRO A 116 4.92 5.55 7.80
CA PRO A 116 5.34 4.70 6.70
C PRO A 116 6.40 3.70 7.18
N LEU A 117 6.28 2.44 6.73
CA LEU A 117 7.23 1.37 7.06
C LEU A 117 8.39 1.28 6.06
N HIS A 118 8.30 2.00 4.97
CA HIS A 118 9.38 2.19 3.99
C HIS A 118 9.23 3.55 3.33
N GLU A 119 10.28 3.98 2.63
CA GLU A 119 10.21 5.19 1.80
C GLU A 119 9.09 5.05 0.77
N PRO A 120 8.18 6.03 0.67
CA PRO A 120 7.11 6.00 -0.32
C PRO A 120 7.65 6.02 -1.75
N ASP A 121 7.44 4.94 -2.49
CA ASP A 121 7.90 4.72 -3.86
C ASP A 121 6.78 4.30 -4.81
N ASP A 122 5.53 4.42 -4.38
CA ASP A 122 4.33 4.01 -5.11
C ASP A 122 3.77 5.10 -6.03
N ALA A 123 4.33 6.31 -6.00
CA ALA A 123 3.94 7.42 -6.85
C ALA A 123 5.16 8.05 -7.52
N PHE A 124 5.12 8.14 -8.84
CA PHE A 124 6.10 8.93 -9.58
C PHE A 124 5.87 10.43 -9.31
N VAL A 125 6.82 11.07 -8.67
CA VAL A 125 6.84 12.53 -8.50
C VAL A 125 7.56 13.12 -9.70
N LYS A 126 6.86 13.93 -10.49
CA LYS A 126 7.48 14.61 -11.63
C LYS A 126 8.60 15.52 -11.14
N PRO A 127 9.76 15.55 -11.81
CA PRO A 127 10.92 16.35 -11.34
C PRO A 127 10.60 17.81 -11.06
N PHE A 128 9.70 18.43 -11.84
CA PHE A 128 9.30 19.83 -11.66
C PHE A 128 8.28 20.06 -10.52
N GLU A 129 7.69 18.98 -9.95
CA GLU A 129 6.80 19.00 -8.78
C GLU A 129 7.58 18.69 -7.48
N ALA A 130 8.82 18.23 -7.60
CA ALA A 130 9.67 17.92 -6.46
C ALA A 130 10.10 19.19 -5.71
N ARG A 131 10.37 19.05 -4.40
CA ARG A 131 10.89 20.17 -3.57
C ARG A 131 12.26 20.65 -4.06
N ASP A 132 13.15 19.74 -4.42
CA ASP A 132 14.43 20.01 -5.07
C ASP A 132 14.31 19.69 -6.57
N ARG A 133 13.94 20.69 -7.34
CA ARG A 133 13.68 20.56 -8.78
C ARG A 133 14.94 20.27 -9.59
N GLU A 134 16.06 20.90 -9.22
CA GLU A 134 17.30 20.78 -9.98
C GLU A 134 17.90 19.38 -9.86
N SER A 135 18.04 18.89 -8.63
CA SER A 135 18.51 17.53 -8.35
C SER A 135 17.57 16.46 -8.93
N SER A 136 16.26 16.65 -8.80
CA SER A 136 15.26 15.71 -9.34
C SER A 136 15.25 15.69 -10.87
N MET A 137 15.46 16.84 -11.52
CA MET A 137 15.58 16.92 -12.97
C MET A 137 16.85 16.24 -13.46
N GLN A 138 17.98 16.47 -12.78
CA GLN A 138 19.23 15.80 -13.14
C GLN A 138 19.11 14.28 -12.97
N ALA A 139 18.56 13.81 -11.87
CA ALA A 139 18.32 12.38 -11.65
C ALA A 139 17.41 11.75 -12.72
N TYR A 140 16.40 12.49 -13.18
CA TYR A 140 15.53 12.06 -14.26
C TYR A 140 16.28 11.93 -15.60
N LEU A 141 17.11 12.93 -15.93
CA LEU A 141 17.92 12.91 -17.16
C LEU A 141 18.96 11.78 -17.13
N ASP A 142 19.61 11.56 -15.99
CA ASP A 142 20.57 10.46 -15.81
C ASP A 142 19.88 9.09 -15.97
N TRP A 143 18.66 8.96 -15.46
CA TRP A 143 17.84 7.77 -15.65
C TRP A 143 17.46 7.57 -17.12
N GLU A 144 16.99 8.61 -17.82
CA GLU A 144 16.66 8.52 -19.26
C GLU A 144 17.85 8.09 -20.11
N VAL A 145 19.01 8.70 -19.87
CA VAL A 145 20.26 8.37 -20.59
C VAL A 145 20.68 6.92 -20.31
N GLY A 146 20.53 6.47 -19.07
CA GLY A 146 20.88 5.09 -18.65
C GLY A 146 19.85 4.04 -19.06
N LEU A 147 18.66 4.42 -19.49
CA LEU A 147 17.55 3.51 -19.72
C LEU A 147 17.84 2.49 -20.83
N LEU A 148 18.44 2.92 -21.94
CA LEU A 148 18.77 2.03 -23.06
C LEU A 148 19.73 0.92 -22.63
N ASP A 149 20.78 1.27 -21.88
CA ASP A 149 21.74 0.32 -21.34
C ASP A 149 21.11 -0.64 -20.31
N ALA A 150 20.22 -0.14 -19.48
CA ALA A 150 19.49 -0.96 -18.51
C ALA A 150 18.56 -1.97 -19.19
N VAL A 151 17.84 -1.54 -20.23
CA VAL A 151 16.95 -2.39 -21.04
C VAL A 151 17.75 -3.47 -21.79
N GLN A 152 18.89 -3.12 -22.41
CA GLN A 152 19.73 -4.07 -23.12
C GLN A 152 20.34 -5.14 -22.22
N ARG A 153 20.62 -4.79 -20.95
CA ARG A 153 21.16 -5.74 -19.96
C ARG A 153 20.11 -6.62 -19.33
N HIS A 154 18.82 -6.29 -19.47
CA HIS A 154 17.75 -7.05 -18.80
C HIS A 154 17.44 -8.36 -19.54
N PRO A 155 17.60 -9.53 -18.90
CA PRO A 155 17.56 -10.83 -19.61
C PRO A 155 16.20 -11.17 -20.20
N ALA A 156 15.12 -10.61 -19.66
CA ALA A 156 13.75 -10.87 -20.12
C ALA A 156 13.24 -9.86 -21.15
N ILE A 157 14.01 -8.80 -21.46
CA ILE A 157 13.60 -7.76 -22.41
C ILE A 157 14.36 -7.96 -23.72
N ARG A 158 13.64 -8.18 -24.82
CA ARG A 158 14.19 -8.25 -26.17
C ARG A 158 13.40 -7.34 -27.08
N PHE A 159 14.07 -6.40 -27.70
CA PHE A 159 13.52 -5.58 -28.76
C PHE A 159 14.14 -5.97 -30.08
N ASP A 160 13.32 -6.31 -31.07
CA ASP A 160 13.74 -6.35 -32.46
C ASP A 160 13.88 -4.92 -32.96
N LEU A 161 15.10 -4.40 -32.94
CA LEU A 161 15.35 -3.12 -33.58
C LEU A 161 15.09 -3.29 -35.09
N TYR A 162 14.23 -2.46 -35.65
CA TYR A 162 14.01 -2.39 -37.07
C TYR A 162 15.37 -2.18 -37.75
N LYS A 163 15.81 -3.17 -38.52
CA LYS A 163 16.92 -2.97 -39.44
C LYS A 163 16.34 -2.28 -40.66
N GLU A 164 16.79 -1.04 -40.92
CA GLU A 164 16.56 -0.37 -42.20
C GLU A 164 17.14 -1.18 -43.35
#